data_ab42828584d35703ac3d4e56727c18d7
#
_entry.id   ab42828584d35703ac3d4e56727c18d7
#
_cell.length_a   1.000
_cell.length_b   1.000
_cell.length_c   1.000
_cell.angle_alpha   90.00
_cell.angle_beta   90.00
_cell.angle_gamma   90.00
#
_symmetry.space_group_name_H-M   'P 1'
#
loop_
_entity.id
_entity.type
_entity.pdbx_description
1 polymer ?
#
loop_
_entity_poly.entity_id
_entity_poly.type
_entity_poly.pdbx_seq_one_letter_code
_entity_poly.pdbx_strand_id
1 'polypeptide(L)'
;MSATTDTTPKPKGGWWALSPLAVFLCLYLVTSLLVNDFYKVPITVAFLASSCYAIAITRGLNLEQRIYQFSVGASNKNIMLMVWIFILAGAFAQSAKQMGAIDATVNLTLHILPDNLLLAGIFIAACFISLSIGTSVGTIVALTPVAVGLAEKTGIDLPYMVAIVVGGSFFGDNLSFISDTTIASTKTQDCVMRDKFRVNFMIVVPAALIILGIYIFQGLSVSAPPQVQTIEWIKVIPYLIVLGTAVAGVNVMLVLLLGILSTGIIGIYTGTAFFDWFGAMGTGITGMGELIIITLLAGGMLETIRYNGGIDFIISRLTRHVSGKRGAEFSIAALVGIANLCTANNTIAIITTGPIAKDIALRFHLDRRKTASILDTFSCLVQGIIPYGAQMLIASGLAGISPISIIGNLYYPFCMGTCAILAILLRYPRKYSGEG
;
A
#
# COMPACT_ATOMS: atom_id res chain seq x y z
N MET A 1 33.86 -8.89 -14.34
CA MET A 1 34.21 -8.52 -12.96
C MET A 1 33.77 -9.67 -12.07
N SER A 2 34.71 -10.43 -11.51
CA SER A 2 34.46 -11.59 -10.64
C SER A 2 33.84 -11.08 -9.32
N ALA A 3 32.68 -11.64 -8.96
CA ALA A 3 32.09 -11.45 -7.65
C ALA A 3 33.02 -12.07 -6.60
N THR A 4 33.85 -11.25 -5.96
CA THR A 4 34.51 -11.65 -4.73
C THR A 4 33.44 -11.79 -3.67
N THR A 5 33.14 -13.02 -3.28
CA THR A 5 32.33 -13.33 -2.10
C THR A 5 33.06 -12.81 -0.88
N ASP A 6 32.69 -11.59 -0.46
CA ASP A 6 33.22 -10.93 0.74
C ASP A 6 32.73 -11.72 1.96
N THR A 7 33.63 -12.50 2.57
CA THR A 7 33.39 -13.36 3.74
C THR A 7 33.46 -12.59 5.06
N THR A 8 33.29 -11.27 5.04
CA THR A 8 33.23 -10.49 6.29
C THR A 8 31.98 -10.88 7.08
N PRO A 9 32.12 -11.31 8.36
CA PRO A 9 30.95 -11.68 9.17
C PRO A 9 30.02 -10.46 9.30
N LYS A 10 28.74 -10.65 8.91
CA LYS A 10 27.73 -9.60 9.05
C LYS A 10 27.69 -9.10 10.50
N PRO A 11 27.54 -7.79 10.72
CA PRO A 11 27.44 -7.23 12.06
C PRO A 11 26.34 -7.88 12.87
N LYS A 12 26.58 -8.20 14.14
CA LYS A 12 25.53 -8.66 15.04
C LYS A 12 24.53 -7.51 15.26
N GLY A 13 23.28 -7.75 14.90
CA GLY A 13 22.22 -6.76 15.04
C GLY A 13 21.98 -6.33 16.49
N GLY A 14 21.47 -5.11 16.65
CA GLY A 14 21.09 -4.53 17.93
C GLY A 14 20.12 -3.37 17.70
N TRP A 15 19.65 -2.72 18.77
CA TRP A 15 18.78 -1.55 18.67
C TRP A 15 19.37 -0.43 17.79
N TRP A 16 20.69 -0.29 17.78
CA TRP A 16 21.41 0.66 16.94
C TRP A 16 21.16 0.44 15.43
N ALA A 17 21.00 -0.81 15.00
CA ALA A 17 20.73 -1.13 13.60
C ALA A 17 19.34 -0.66 13.13
N LEU A 18 18.41 -0.44 14.05
CA LEU A 18 17.07 0.08 13.80
C LEU A 18 16.98 1.60 13.97
N SER A 19 18.02 2.22 14.52
CA SER A 19 18.02 3.67 14.81
C SER A 19 17.77 4.55 13.59
N PRO A 20 18.14 4.21 12.33
CA PRO A 20 17.78 5.03 11.18
C PRO A 20 16.27 5.21 11.01
N LEU A 21 15.47 4.16 11.25
CA LEU A 21 14.02 4.26 11.22
C LEU A 21 13.50 5.16 12.36
N ALA A 22 14.05 5.03 13.56
CA ALA A 22 13.71 5.89 14.69
C ALA A 22 14.08 7.36 14.41
N VAL A 23 15.27 7.61 13.82
CA VAL A 23 15.71 8.96 13.41
C VAL A 23 14.74 9.55 12.38
N PHE A 24 14.34 8.78 11.36
CA PHE A 24 13.34 9.22 10.39
C PHE A 24 12.03 9.62 11.08
N LEU A 25 11.47 8.74 11.91
CA LEU A 25 10.20 9.01 12.60
C LEU A 25 10.32 10.22 13.54
N CYS A 26 11.39 10.31 14.32
CA CYS A 26 11.62 11.43 15.22
C CYS A 26 11.78 12.74 14.45
N LEU A 27 12.60 12.78 13.41
CA LEU A 27 12.80 13.99 12.61
C LEU A 27 11.47 14.45 12.00
N TYR A 28 10.74 13.55 11.35
CA TYR A 28 9.50 13.91 10.68
C TYR A 28 8.39 14.30 11.66
N LEU A 29 8.15 13.50 12.72
CA LEU A 29 7.09 13.77 13.69
C LEU A 29 7.41 15.01 14.56
N VAL A 30 8.64 15.09 15.10
CA VAL A 30 8.99 16.22 15.98
C VAL A 30 8.98 17.53 15.21
N THR A 31 9.54 17.57 14.01
CA THR A 31 9.52 18.80 13.20
C THR A 31 8.11 19.17 12.76
N SER A 32 7.29 18.22 12.37
CA SER A 32 5.89 18.46 12.00
C SER A 32 5.06 18.98 13.17
N LEU A 33 5.26 18.46 14.38
CA LEU A 33 4.59 18.94 15.59
C LEU A 33 5.08 20.33 16.00
N LEU A 34 6.38 20.62 15.90
CA LEU A 34 6.95 21.94 16.22
C LEU A 34 6.41 23.03 15.28
N VAL A 35 6.24 22.72 14.01
CA VAL A 35 5.70 23.65 13.01
C VAL A 35 4.16 23.65 13.03
N ASN A 36 3.54 22.70 13.73
CA ASN A 36 2.10 22.44 13.76
C ASN A 36 1.49 22.29 12.35
N ASP A 37 2.29 21.77 11.40
CA ASP A 37 1.89 21.59 10.02
C ASP A 37 2.73 20.49 9.36
N PHE A 38 2.10 19.36 9.04
CA PHE A 38 2.73 18.22 8.39
C PHE A 38 3.09 18.48 6.91
N TYR A 39 2.50 19.50 6.31
CA TYR A 39 2.79 19.86 4.90
C TYR A 39 4.03 20.73 4.74
N LYS A 40 4.44 21.44 5.80
CA LYS A 40 5.63 22.29 5.74
C LYS A 40 6.95 21.56 5.93
N VAL A 41 6.91 20.30 6.37
CA VAL A 41 8.11 19.50 6.57
C VAL A 41 8.27 18.53 5.40
N PRO A 42 9.25 18.77 4.50
CA PRO A 42 9.49 17.86 3.39
C PRO A 42 9.93 16.49 3.88
N ILE A 43 9.10 15.49 3.68
CA ILE A 43 9.39 14.09 4.06
C ILE A 43 10.67 13.56 3.38
N THR A 44 11.00 14.06 2.20
CA THR A 44 12.23 13.78 1.46
C THR A 44 13.49 14.16 2.25
N VAL A 45 13.46 15.30 2.97
CA VAL A 45 14.59 15.77 3.78
C VAL A 45 14.77 14.86 5.01
N ALA A 46 13.68 14.44 5.65
CA ALA A 46 13.74 13.50 6.76
C ALA A 46 14.31 12.14 6.31
N PHE A 47 13.92 11.65 5.13
CA PHE A 47 14.50 10.43 4.54
C PHE A 47 15.96 10.61 4.17
N LEU A 48 16.36 11.74 3.58
CA LEU A 48 17.76 12.02 3.23
C LEU A 48 18.65 12.02 4.48
N ALA A 49 18.27 12.77 5.52
CA ALA A 49 19.02 12.83 6.77
C ALA A 49 19.15 11.45 7.43
N SER A 50 18.06 10.70 7.47
CA SER A 50 18.03 9.34 8.01
C SER A 50 18.85 8.35 7.18
N SER A 51 18.87 8.50 5.86
CA SER A 51 19.70 7.70 4.95
C SER A 51 21.19 8.01 5.13
N CYS A 52 21.57 9.28 5.24
CA CYS A 52 22.95 9.67 5.56
C CYS A 52 23.37 9.09 6.92
N TYR A 53 22.52 9.17 7.92
CA TYR A 53 22.76 8.55 9.22
C TYR A 53 22.90 7.02 9.11
N ALA A 54 22.05 6.35 8.36
CA ALA A 54 22.12 4.89 8.14
C ALA A 54 23.47 4.48 7.52
N ILE A 55 23.94 5.21 6.51
CA ILE A 55 25.25 5.01 5.87
C ILE A 55 26.37 5.23 6.90
N ALA A 56 26.29 6.31 7.70
CA ALA A 56 27.32 6.67 8.67
C ALA A 56 27.52 5.60 9.76
N ILE A 57 26.41 5.04 10.30
CA ILE A 57 26.48 4.04 11.37
C ILE A 57 26.77 2.62 10.90
N THR A 58 26.76 2.35 9.58
CA THR A 58 27.00 1.00 9.03
C THR A 58 28.41 0.52 9.36
N ARG A 59 28.50 -0.68 9.95
CA ARG A 59 29.77 -1.24 10.47
C ARG A 59 30.38 -2.25 9.51
N GLY A 60 31.69 -2.42 9.63
CA GLY A 60 32.45 -3.44 8.90
C GLY A 60 32.75 -3.11 7.44
N LEU A 61 32.37 -1.93 6.95
CA LEU A 61 32.54 -1.47 5.58
C LEU A 61 33.23 -0.11 5.54
N ASN A 62 34.01 0.17 4.50
CA ASN A 62 34.47 1.51 4.18
C ASN A 62 33.30 2.35 3.57
N LEU A 63 33.51 3.65 3.38
CA LEU A 63 32.47 4.55 2.93
C LEU A 63 31.90 4.16 1.56
N GLU A 64 32.76 3.78 0.61
CA GLU A 64 32.34 3.37 -0.73
C GLU A 64 31.47 2.12 -0.69
N GLN A 65 31.86 1.12 0.10
CA GLN A 65 31.09 -0.11 0.30
C GLN A 65 29.74 0.15 0.99
N ARG A 66 29.66 1.10 1.93
CA ARG A 66 28.40 1.50 2.59
C ARG A 66 27.45 2.15 1.59
N ILE A 67 27.97 3.05 0.74
CA ILE A 67 27.19 3.68 -0.34
C ILE A 67 26.72 2.61 -1.35
N TYR A 68 27.61 1.67 -1.68
CA TYR A 68 27.24 0.55 -2.56
C TYR A 68 26.12 -0.29 -1.95
N GLN A 69 26.20 -0.67 -0.66
CA GLN A 69 25.16 -1.43 0.03
C GLN A 69 23.82 -0.68 0.06
N PHE A 70 23.84 0.64 0.30
CA PHE A 70 22.66 1.49 0.20
C PHE A 70 22.08 1.46 -1.22
N SER A 71 22.94 1.58 -2.24
CA SER A 71 22.52 1.56 -3.65
C SER A 71 21.89 0.23 -4.06
N VAL A 72 22.38 -0.91 -3.53
CA VAL A 72 21.77 -2.23 -3.72
C VAL A 72 20.31 -2.23 -3.23
N GLY A 73 20.03 -1.60 -2.10
CA GLY A 73 18.65 -1.44 -1.60
C GLY A 73 17.80 -0.55 -2.49
N ALA A 74 18.34 0.62 -2.87
CA ALA A 74 17.65 1.57 -3.73
C ALA A 74 17.34 1.01 -5.13
N SER A 75 18.21 0.12 -5.66
CA SER A 75 18.02 -0.55 -6.95
C SER A 75 17.32 -1.91 -6.87
N ASN A 76 16.76 -2.26 -5.73
CA ASN A 76 16.02 -3.50 -5.57
C ASN A 76 14.88 -3.61 -6.60
N LYS A 77 14.64 -4.82 -7.13
CA LYS A 77 13.62 -5.08 -8.15
C LYS A 77 12.24 -4.49 -7.80
N ASN A 78 11.81 -4.60 -6.54
CA ASN A 78 10.52 -4.09 -6.12
C ASN A 78 10.50 -2.57 -6.04
N ILE A 79 11.61 -1.94 -5.61
CA ILE A 79 11.78 -0.49 -5.62
C ILE A 79 11.71 0.04 -7.06
N MET A 80 12.44 -0.61 -7.99
CA MET A 80 12.41 -0.22 -9.40
C MET A 80 11.02 -0.41 -10.03
N LEU A 81 10.30 -1.47 -9.66
CA LEU A 81 8.91 -1.66 -10.11
C LEU A 81 8.00 -0.51 -9.63
N MET A 82 8.15 -0.07 -8.37
CA MET A 82 7.40 1.08 -7.85
C MET A 82 7.73 2.37 -8.62
N VAL A 83 9.00 2.63 -8.91
CA VAL A 83 9.43 3.78 -9.73
C VAL A 83 8.74 3.76 -11.10
N TRP A 84 8.70 2.61 -11.78
CA TRP A 84 7.98 2.48 -13.05
C TRP A 84 6.48 2.74 -12.93
N ILE A 85 5.85 2.24 -11.86
CA ILE A 85 4.42 2.49 -11.59
C ILE A 85 4.17 3.99 -11.36
N PHE A 86 5.01 4.69 -10.59
CA PHE A 86 4.88 6.14 -10.39
C PHE A 86 4.96 6.92 -11.71
N ILE A 87 5.96 6.60 -12.53
CA ILE A 87 6.15 7.25 -13.84
C ILE A 87 4.90 7.07 -14.71
N LEU A 88 4.44 5.83 -14.86
CA LEU A 88 3.29 5.52 -15.72
C LEU A 88 1.96 6.05 -15.15
N ALA A 89 1.78 5.97 -13.82
CA ALA A 89 0.58 6.47 -13.16
C ALA A 89 0.45 7.99 -13.28
N GLY A 90 1.56 8.71 -13.08
CA GLY A 90 1.58 10.16 -13.27
C GLY A 90 1.26 10.56 -14.72
N ALA A 91 1.89 9.90 -15.70
CA ALA A 91 1.63 10.12 -17.11
C ALA A 91 0.15 9.86 -17.47
N PHE A 92 -0.42 8.73 -16.99
CA PHE A 92 -1.82 8.41 -17.22
C PHE A 92 -2.76 9.42 -16.58
N ALA A 93 -2.58 9.74 -15.30
CA ALA A 93 -3.47 10.64 -14.57
C ALA A 93 -3.55 12.03 -15.21
N GLN A 94 -2.41 12.62 -15.57
CA GLN A 94 -2.38 13.95 -16.19
C GLN A 94 -2.87 13.91 -17.65
N SER A 95 -2.56 12.88 -18.44
CA SER A 95 -3.11 12.74 -19.77
C SER A 95 -4.63 12.53 -19.78
N ALA A 96 -5.16 11.76 -18.81
CA ALA A 96 -6.59 11.56 -18.62
C ALA A 96 -7.29 12.87 -18.18
N LYS A 97 -6.65 13.65 -17.30
CA LYS A 97 -7.14 14.98 -16.89
C LYS A 97 -7.19 15.92 -18.06
N GLN A 98 -6.11 16.01 -18.86
CA GLN A 98 -6.00 16.92 -20.01
C GLN A 98 -7.08 16.70 -21.05
N MET A 99 -7.44 15.45 -21.36
CA MET A 99 -8.50 15.15 -22.33
C MET A 99 -9.92 15.18 -21.73
N GLY A 100 -10.08 15.40 -20.42
CA GLY A 100 -11.37 15.43 -19.73
C GLY A 100 -11.94 14.05 -19.38
N ALA A 101 -11.15 12.98 -19.40
CA ALA A 101 -11.61 11.63 -19.07
C ALA A 101 -12.00 11.50 -17.60
N ILE A 102 -11.29 12.20 -16.69
CA ILE A 102 -11.62 12.23 -15.25
C ILE A 102 -13.01 12.83 -15.08
N ASP A 103 -13.25 14.03 -15.65
CA ASP A 103 -14.54 14.71 -15.54
C ASP A 103 -15.70 13.90 -16.10
N ALA A 104 -15.51 13.28 -17.27
CA ALA A 104 -16.52 12.43 -17.87
C ALA A 104 -16.85 11.20 -16.99
N THR A 105 -15.82 10.58 -16.40
CA THR A 105 -15.99 9.41 -15.49
C THR A 105 -16.66 9.82 -14.19
N VAL A 106 -16.30 10.97 -13.63
CA VAL A 106 -16.92 11.54 -12.43
C VAL A 106 -18.42 11.85 -12.69
N ASN A 107 -18.74 12.49 -13.82
CA ASN A 107 -20.12 12.78 -14.20
C ASN A 107 -20.94 11.50 -14.37
N LEU A 108 -20.37 10.47 -15.00
CA LEU A 108 -21.01 9.16 -15.11
C LEU A 108 -21.26 8.54 -13.73
N THR A 109 -20.28 8.60 -12.83
CA THR A 109 -20.39 8.06 -11.47
C THR A 109 -21.51 8.77 -10.70
N LEU A 110 -21.58 10.09 -10.74
CA LEU A 110 -22.62 10.90 -10.09
C LEU A 110 -24.01 10.69 -10.72
N HIS A 111 -24.05 10.30 -12.00
CA HIS A 111 -25.33 9.98 -12.64
C HIS A 111 -25.88 8.60 -12.26
N ILE A 112 -24.99 7.62 -12.03
CA ILE A 112 -25.37 6.23 -11.71
C ILE A 112 -25.59 6.04 -10.21
N LEU A 113 -24.76 6.62 -9.37
CA LEU A 113 -24.81 6.46 -7.93
C LEU A 113 -25.64 7.58 -7.29
N PRO A 114 -26.66 7.24 -6.49
CA PRO A 114 -27.31 8.23 -5.63
C PRO A 114 -26.31 8.88 -4.66
N ASP A 115 -26.47 10.17 -4.39
CA ASP A 115 -25.55 10.96 -3.56
C ASP A 115 -25.26 10.30 -2.21
N ASN A 116 -26.31 9.80 -1.55
CA ASN A 116 -26.24 9.15 -0.25
C ASN A 116 -25.50 7.79 -0.28
N LEU A 117 -25.28 7.19 -1.44
CA LEU A 117 -24.54 5.94 -1.60
C LEU A 117 -23.13 6.14 -2.21
N LEU A 118 -22.73 7.38 -2.47
CA LEU A 118 -21.47 7.69 -3.15
C LEU A 118 -20.25 7.11 -2.41
N LEU A 119 -20.14 7.36 -1.10
CA LEU A 119 -19.02 6.87 -0.29
C LEU A 119 -18.98 5.33 -0.26
N ALA A 120 -20.12 4.72 -0.03
CA ALA A 120 -20.28 3.27 -0.02
C ALA A 120 -20.00 2.65 -1.40
N GLY A 121 -20.45 3.29 -2.48
CA GLY A 121 -20.22 2.85 -3.84
C GLY A 121 -18.74 2.85 -4.23
N ILE A 122 -18.00 3.91 -3.89
CA ILE A 122 -16.54 3.97 -4.12
C ILE A 122 -15.81 2.90 -3.32
N PHE A 123 -16.19 2.69 -2.05
CA PHE A 123 -15.60 1.62 -1.24
C PHE A 123 -15.84 0.23 -1.85
N ILE A 124 -17.07 -0.07 -2.25
CA ILE A 124 -17.43 -1.35 -2.91
C ILE A 124 -16.67 -1.50 -4.22
N ALA A 125 -16.58 -0.45 -5.03
CA ALA A 125 -15.84 -0.48 -6.29
C ALA A 125 -14.36 -0.80 -6.04
N ALA A 126 -13.73 -0.13 -5.05
CA ALA A 126 -12.34 -0.39 -4.68
C ALA A 126 -12.15 -1.82 -4.16
N CYS A 127 -13.04 -2.34 -3.32
CA CYS A 127 -13.02 -3.72 -2.86
C CYS A 127 -13.11 -4.72 -4.02
N PHE A 128 -14.06 -4.52 -4.93
CA PHE A 128 -14.31 -5.41 -6.06
C PHE A 128 -13.14 -5.43 -7.05
N ILE A 129 -12.63 -4.25 -7.41
CA ILE A 129 -11.50 -4.10 -8.34
C ILE A 129 -10.26 -4.75 -7.73
N SER A 130 -9.95 -4.45 -6.47
CA SER A 130 -8.78 -5.02 -5.80
C SER A 130 -8.86 -6.54 -5.65
N LEU A 131 -10.05 -7.06 -5.34
CA LEU A 131 -10.29 -8.51 -5.28
C LEU A 131 -10.03 -9.18 -6.64
N SER A 132 -10.44 -8.52 -7.72
CA SER A 132 -10.35 -9.03 -9.10
C SER A 132 -8.93 -8.93 -9.65
N ILE A 133 -8.22 -7.82 -9.41
CA ILE A 133 -6.83 -7.61 -9.86
C ILE A 133 -5.83 -8.38 -8.98
N GLY A 134 -6.15 -8.56 -7.70
CA GLY A 134 -5.24 -9.14 -6.71
C GLY A 134 -4.13 -8.20 -6.26
N THR A 135 -4.28 -6.88 -6.45
CA THR A 135 -3.32 -5.88 -5.98
C THR A 135 -3.98 -4.57 -5.57
N SER A 136 -3.67 -4.11 -4.37
CA SER A 136 -4.08 -2.79 -3.87
C SER A 136 -3.49 -1.65 -4.70
N VAL A 137 -2.25 -1.77 -5.14
CA VAL A 137 -1.54 -0.77 -5.94
C VAL A 137 -2.30 -0.45 -7.23
N GLY A 138 -2.69 -1.48 -8.00
CA GLY A 138 -3.44 -1.30 -9.25
C GLY A 138 -4.78 -0.62 -9.04
N THR A 139 -5.48 -0.95 -7.97
CA THR A 139 -6.76 -0.35 -7.60
C THR A 139 -6.62 1.13 -7.24
N ILE A 140 -5.61 1.48 -6.43
CA ILE A 140 -5.33 2.87 -6.04
C ILE A 140 -5.00 3.71 -7.26
N VAL A 141 -4.14 3.22 -8.15
CA VAL A 141 -3.78 3.93 -9.39
C VAL A 141 -5.02 4.19 -10.26
N ALA A 142 -5.91 3.20 -10.38
CA ALA A 142 -7.09 3.32 -11.23
C ALA A 142 -8.16 4.26 -10.64
N LEU A 143 -8.41 4.21 -9.33
CA LEU A 143 -9.54 4.91 -8.72
C LEU A 143 -9.18 6.25 -8.06
N THR A 144 -7.94 6.47 -7.65
CA THR A 144 -7.59 7.73 -6.96
C THR A 144 -7.90 8.99 -7.80
N PRO A 145 -7.59 9.06 -9.11
CA PRO A 145 -7.94 10.24 -9.89
C PRO A 145 -9.46 10.50 -9.99
N VAL A 146 -10.26 9.43 -10.03
CA VAL A 146 -11.73 9.52 -10.00
C VAL A 146 -12.21 10.02 -8.64
N ALA A 147 -11.63 9.50 -7.55
CA ALA A 147 -11.95 9.95 -6.19
C ALA A 147 -11.60 11.44 -5.98
N VAL A 148 -10.49 11.92 -6.53
CA VAL A 148 -10.11 13.34 -6.51
C VAL A 148 -11.17 14.19 -7.23
N GLY A 149 -11.54 13.81 -8.44
CA GLY A 149 -12.57 14.53 -9.20
C GLY A 149 -13.95 14.50 -8.54
N LEU A 150 -14.31 13.39 -7.86
CA LEU A 150 -15.56 13.31 -7.07
C LEU A 150 -15.50 14.25 -5.86
N ALA A 151 -14.38 14.28 -5.12
CA ALA A 151 -14.19 15.18 -3.99
C ALA A 151 -14.31 16.65 -4.42
N GLU A 152 -13.69 17.04 -5.53
CA GLU A 152 -13.76 18.40 -6.09
C GLU A 152 -15.21 18.78 -6.45
N LYS A 153 -16.00 17.87 -7.03
CA LYS A 153 -17.38 18.15 -7.45
C LYS A 153 -18.41 18.11 -6.34
N THR A 154 -18.20 17.27 -5.33
CA THR A 154 -19.18 17.08 -4.24
C THR A 154 -18.85 17.90 -3.00
N GLY A 155 -17.64 18.48 -2.92
CA GLY A 155 -17.16 19.20 -1.73
C GLY A 155 -16.81 18.28 -0.55
N ILE A 156 -16.76 16.95 -0.77
CA ILE A 156 -16.31 15.99 0.23
C ILE A 156 -14.81 16.20 0.47
N ASP A 157 -14.36 16.07 1.73
CA ASP A 157 -12.95 16.19 2.08
C ASP A 157 -12.07 15.24 1.24
N LEU A 158 -11.07 15.78 0.54
CA LEU A 158 -10.24 15.03 -0.39
C LEU A 158 -9.45 13.90 0.29
N PRO A 159 -8.75 14.13 1.44
CA PRO A 159 -8.11 13.05 2.18
C PRO A 159 -9.06 11.91 2.56
N TYR A 160 -10.29 12.24 2.94
CA TYR A 160 -11.30 11.26 3.29
C TYR A 160 -11.73 10.41 2.08
N MET A 161 -12.01 11.04 0.93
CA MET A 161 -12.39 10.32 -0.30
C MET A 161 -11.27 9.39 -0.78
N VAL A 162 -10.02 9.84 -0.72
CA VAL A 162 -8.85 9.02 -1.08
C VAL A 162 -8.66 7.87 -0.08
N ALA A 163 -8.88 8.09 1.21
CA ALA A 163 -8.81 7.06 2.24
C ALA A 163 -9.83 5.93 2.03
N ILE A 164 -11.01 6.24 1.49
CA ILE A 164 -12.02 5.23 1.10
C ILE A 164 -11.46 4.29 0.02
N VAL A 165 -10.81 4.84 -1.01
CA VAL A 165 -10.18 4.05 -2.09
C VAL A 165 -9.05 3.19 -1.54
N VAL A 166 -8.16 3.78 -0.73
CA VAL A 166 -7.04 3.04 -0.11
C VAL A 166 -7.57 1.93 0.80
N GLY A 167 -8.58 2.22 1.63
CA GLY A 167 -9.21 1.24 2.49
C GLY A 167 -9.80 0.06 1.71
N GLY A 168 -10.61 0.33 0.70
CA GLY A 168 -11.20 -0.70 -0.15
C GLY A 168 -10.16 -1.53 -0.91
N SER A 169 -9.04 -0.91 -1.31
CA SER A 169 -7.96 -1.62 -2.01
C SER A 169 -7.31 -2.72 -1.16
N PHE A 170 -7.15 -2.52 0.14
CA PHE A 170 -6.60 -3.53 1.04
C PHE A 170 -7.53 -4.70 1.33
N PHE A 171 -8.84 -4.53 1.13
CA PHE A 171 -9.80 -5.64 1.20
C PHE A 171 -9.45 -6.74 0.18
N GLY A 172 -9.09 -6.35 -1.04
CA GLY A 172 -8.66 -7.30 -2.07
C GLY A 172 -7.35 -8.00 -1.75
N ASP A 173 -6.35 -7.30 -1.22
CA ASP A 173 -5.08 -7.93 -0.81
C ASP A 173 -5.32 -9.08 0.18
N ASN A 174 -6.28 -8.93 1.10
CA ASN A 174 -6.64 -9.95 2.09
C ASN A 174 -7.44 -11.11 1.54
N LEU A 175 -8.34 -10.90 0.58
CA LEU A 175 -9.33 -11.90 0.14
C LEU A 175 -9.11 -12.39 -1.30
N SER A 176 -8.28 -11.75 -2.11
CA SER A 176 -7.99 -12.24 -3.45
C SER A 176 -7.18 -13.54 -3.43
N PHE A 177 -7.56 -14.48 -4.30
CA PHE A 177 -6.80 -15.72 -4.50
C PHE A 177 -5.49 -15.49 -5.26
N ILE A 178 -5.38 -14.40 -6.01
CA ILE A 178 -4.23 -14.08 -6.86
C ILE A 178 -3.32 -13.00 -6.26
N SER A 179 -3.64 -12.50 -5.07
CA SER A 179 -2.82 -11.50 -4.37
C SER A 179 -1.47 -12.07 -3.97
N ASP A 180 -0.42 -11.28 -4.17
CA ASP A 180 0.96 -11.64 -3.79
C ASP A 180 1.08 -11.98 -2.30
N THR A 181 0.34 -11.28 -1.43
CA THR A 181 0.30 -11.52 0.01
C THR A 181 -0.35 -12.87 0.34
N THR A 182 -1.45 -13.20 -0.36
CA THR A 182 -2.12 -14.50 -0.24
C THR A 182 -1.21 -15.63 -0.69
N ILE A 183 -0.53 -15.47 -1.84
CA ILE A 183 0.40 -16.47 -2.36
C ILE A 183 1.58 -16.65 -1.41
N ALA A 184 2.18 -15.57 -0.94
CA ALA A 184 3.32 -15.60 -0.02
C ALA A 184 2.96 -16.25 1.32
N SER A 185 1.85 -15.83 1.95
CA SER A 185 1.42 -16.34 3.25
C SER A 185 1.06 -17.82 3.20
N THR A 186 0.35 -18.27 2.15
CA THR A 186 -0.03 -19.68 2.00
C THR A 186 1.14 -20.59 1.69
N LYS A 187 2.06 -20.14 0.80
CA LYS A 187 3.26 -20.93 0.46
C LYS A 187 4.21 -21.08 1.64
N THR A 188 4.42 -20.02 2.43
CA THR A 188 5.30 -20.09 3.60
C THR A 188 4.75 -20.98 4.72
N GLN A 189 3.42 -21.14 4.79
CA GLN A 189 2.76 -21.98 5.78
C GLN A 189 2.34 -23.37 5.25
N ASP A 190 2.68 -23.72 4.00
CA ASP A 190 2.27 -24.99 3.34
C ASP A 190 0.75 -25.22 3.47
N CYS A 191 -0.07 -24.22 3.22
CA CYS A 191 -1.52 -24.35 3.26
C CYS A 191 -2.14 -23.95 1.91
N VAL A 192 -3.36 -24.42 1.66
CA VAL A 192 -4.09 -24.14 0.43
C VAL A 192 -4.72 -22.74 0.50
N MET A 193 -4.66 -21.97 -0.59
CA MET A 193 -5.22 -20.62 -0.67
C MET A 193 -6.70 -20.57 -0.28
N ARG A 194 -7.49 -21.57 -0.71
CA ARG A 194 -8.91 -21.68 -0.35
C ARG A 194 -9.16 -21.74 1.16
N ASP A 195 -8.28 -22.40 1.88
CA ASP A 195 -8.44 -22.54 3.34
C ASP A 195 -8.06 -21.26 4.07
N LYS A 196 -6.99 -20.58 3.64
CA LYS A 196 -6.64 -19.24 4.14
C LYS A 196 -7.77 -18.24 3.83
N PHE A 197 -8.35 -18.28 2.63
CA PHE A 197 -9.48 -17.44 2.26
C PHE A 197 -10.65 -17.62 3.24
N ARG A 198 -11.01 -18.86 3.60
CA ARG A 198 -12.09 -19.10 4.56
C ARG A 198 -11.84 -18.50 5.93
N VAL A 199 -10.58 -18.54 6.41
CA VAL A 199 -10.21 -17.91 7.70
C VAL A 199 -10.29 -16.40 7.58
N ASN A 200 -9.69 -15.82 6.55
CA ASN A 200 -9.72 -14.38 6.31
C ASN A 200 -11.14 -13.85 6.11
N PHE A 201 -11.98 -14.56 5.36
CA PHE A 201 -13.37 -14.18 5.15
C PHE A 201 -14.10 -13.94 6.46
N MET A 202 -13.92 -14.82 7.45
CA MET A 202 -14.55 -14.70 8.76
C MET A 202 -14.03 -13.52 9.60
N ILE A 203 -12.84 -12.99 9.30
CA ILE A 203 -12.21 -11.88 10.05
C ILE A 203 -12.38 -10.56 9.31
N VAL A 204 -12.16 -10.56 8.01
CA VAL A 204 -12.05 -9.36 7.17
C VAL A 204 -13.41 -8.86 6.69
N VAL A 205 -14.36 -9.78 6.36
CA VAL A 205 -15.69 -9.38 5.89
C VAL A 205 -16.50 -8.65 6.98
N PRO A 206 -16.52 -9.07 8.25
CA PRO A 206 -17.15 -8.27 9.30
C PRO A 206 -16.63 -6.83 9.37
N ALA A 207 -15.31 -6.63 9.25
CA ALA A 207 -14.72 -5.31 9.21
C ALA A 207 -15.21 -4.49 8.01
N ALA A 208 -15.24 -5.10 6.82
CA ALA A 208 -15.72 -4.44 5.61
C ALA A 208 -17.21 -4.05 5.71
N LEU A 209 -18.05 -4.91 6.30
CA LEU A 209 -19.47 -4.62 6.51
C LEU A 209 -19.70 -3.49 7.52
N ILE A 210 -18.91 -3.44 8.60
CA ILE A 210 -18.95 -2.32 9.56
C ILE A 210 -18.59 -1.02 8.85
N ILE A 211 -17.51 -0.99 8.08
CA ILE A 211 -17.07 0.19 7.36
C ILE A 211 -18.05 0.59 6.27
N LEU A 212 -18.62 -0.37 5.55
CA LEU A 212 -19.68 -0.09 4.59
C LEU A 212 -20.89 0.57 5.25
N GLY A 213 -21.31 0.07 6.42
CA GLY A 213 -22.39 0.68 7.21
C GLY A 213 -22.06 2.13 7.64
N ILE A 214 -20.81 2.39 8.04
CA ILE A 214 -20.34 3.77 8.36
C ILE A 214 -20.43 4.65 7.12
N TYR A 215 -19.97 4.19 5.96
CA TYR A 215 -20.01 4.99 4.72
C TYR A 215 -21.45 5.22 4.22
N ILE A 216 -22.35 4.26 4.38
CA ILE A 216 -23.79 4.45 4.09
C ILE A 216 -24.36 5.53 5.04
N PHE A 217 -24.10 5.44 6.34
CA PHE A 217 -24.59 6.39 7.31
C PHE A 217 -24.05 7.82 7.08
N GLN A 218 -22.75 7.95 6.83
CA GLN A 218 -22.15 9.24 6.52
C GLN A 218 -22.57 9.78 5.15
N GLY A 219 -22.83 8.89 4.21
CA GLY A 219 -23.35 9.23 2.89
C GLY A 219 -24.72 9.93 2.95
N LEU A 220 -25.53 9.68 3.98
CA LEU A 220 -26.85 10.34 4.13
C LEU A 220 -26.76 11.88 4.25
N SER A 221 -25.61 12.40 4.65
CA SER A 221 -25.34 13.84 4.73
C SER A 221 -24.71 14.44 3.48
N VAL A 222 -24.36 13.60 2.50
CA VAL A 222 -23.78 14.03 1.23
C VAL A 222 -24.90 14.52 0.30
N SER A 223 -24.74 15.73 -0.19
CA SER A 223 -25.59 16.31 -1.22
C SER A 223 -24.70 16.78 -2.36
N ALA A 224 -24.71 16.07 -3.47
CA ALA A 224 -24.02 16.56 -4.67
C ALA A 224 -24.85 17.70 -5.29
N PRO A 225 -24.22 18.76 -5.81
CA PRO A 225 -24.97 19.79 -6.52
C PRO A 225 -25.69 19.16 -7.73
N PRO A 226 -26.94 19.53 -8.02
CA PRO A 226 -27.68 19.03 -9.15
C PRO A 226 -26.92 19.40 -10.44
N GLN A 227 -26.17 18.46 -10.97
CA GLN A 227 -25.39 18.67 -12.18
C GLN A 227 -26.11 18.06 -13.38
N VAL A 228 -26.69 18.93 -14.21
CA VAL A 228 -27.12 18.59 -15.57
C VAL A 228 -25.89 18.69 -16.48
N GLN A 229 -24.91 17.81 -16.30
CA GLN A 229 -23.80 17.71 -17.24
C GLN A 229 -24.03 16.56 -18.20
N THR A 230 -23.90 16.86 -19.50
CA THR A 230 -23.93 15.85 -20.55
C THR A 230 -22.76 14.89 -20.36
N ILE A 231 -23.02 13.59 -20.31
CA ILE A 231 -21.97 12.59 -20.21
C ILE A 231 -21.29 12.43 -21.56
N GLU A 232 -20.02 12.76 -21.64
CA GLU A 232 -19.20 12.54 -22.82
C GLU A 232 -18.69 11.10 -22.87
N TRP A 233 -19.52 10.15 -23.29
CA TRP A 233 -19.25 8.71 -23.26
C TRP A 233 -17.90 8.30 -23.85
N ILE A 234 -17.47 8.95 -24.94
CA ILE A 234 -16.18 8.67 -25.59
C ILE A 234 -15.02 8.93 -24.65
N LYS A 235 -15.09 9.98 -23.84
CA LYS A 235 -14.04 10.34 -22.87
C LYS A 235 -13.99 9.43 -21.65
N VAL A 236 -15.04 8.63 -21.39
CA VAL A 236 -15.05 7.60 -20.32
C VAL A 236 -14.26 6.35 -20.72
N ILE A 237 -14.13 6.07 -22.02
CA ILE A 237 -13.52 4.84 -22.55
C ILE A 237 -12.11 4.55 -21.96
N PRO A 238 -11.17 5.50 -21.80
CA PRO A 238 -9.87 5.22 -21.20
C PRO A 238 -9.97 4.59 -19.81
N TYR A 239 -10.87 5.09 -18.97
CA TYR A 239 -11.10 4.50 -17.65
C TYR A 239 -11.76 3.12 -17.72
N LEU A 240 -12.66 2.90 -18.67
CA LEU A 240 -13.25 1.55 -18.89
C LEU A 240 -12.20 0.56 -19.36
N ILE A 241 -11.23 0.98 -20.20
CA ILE A 241 -10.09 0.15 -20.60
C ILE A 241 -9.22 -0.18 -19.40
N VAL A 242 -8.82 0.83 -18.60
CA VAL A 242 -7.99 0.65 -17.40
C VAL A 242 -8.69 -0.27 -16.41
N LEU A 243 -9.94 -0.02 -16.06
CA LEU A 243 -10.70 -0.83 -15.10
C LEU A 243 -10.96 -2.24 -15.65
N GLY A 244 -11.38 -2.37 -16.91
CA GLY A 244 -11.67 -3.65 -17.52
C GLY A 244 -10.43 -4.54 -17.65
N THR A 245 -9.31 -4.00 -18.11
CA THR A 245 -8.04 -4.76 -18.22
C THR A 245 -7.46 -5.07 -16.84
N ALA A 246 -7.62 -4.17 -15.87
CA ALA A 246 -7.24 -4.42 -14.49
C ALA A 246 -8.04 -5.58 -13.90
N VAL A 247 -9.38 -5.54 -13.97
CA VAL A 247 -10.27 -6.64 -13.51
C VAL A 247 -9.98 -7.95 -14.23
N ALA A 248 -9.56 -7.91 -15.50
CA ALA A 248 -9.11 -9.08 -16.24
C ALA A 248 -7.75 -9.65 -15.77
N GLY A 249 -7.10 -9.03 -14.78
CA GLY A 249 -5.82 -9.51 -14.21
C GLY A 249 -4.60 -9.16 -15.06
N VAL A 250 -4.69 -8.16 -15.94
CA VAL A 250 -3.56 -7.69 -16.74
C VAL A 250 -2.54 -6.99 -15.82
N ASN A 251 -1.25 -7.14 -16.12
CA ASN A 251 -0.18 -6.50 -15.37
C ASN A 251 -0.38 -4.97 -15.27
N VAL A 252 -0.22 -4.38 -14.08
CA VAL A 252 -0.48 -2.96 -13.80
C VAL A 252 0.27 -2.02 -14.75
N MET A 253 1.52 -2.33 -15.11
CA MET A 253 2.28 -1.48 -16.05
C MET A 253 1.64 -1.50 -17.45
N LEU A 254 1.17 -2.66 -17.92
CA LEU A 254 0.49 -2.76 -19.20
C LEU A 254 -0.88 -2.08 -19.17
N VAL A 255 -1.62 -2.20 -18.07
CA VAL A 255 -2.89 -1.47 -17.86
C VAL A 255 -2.69 0.03 -17.99
N LEU A 256 -1.64 0.58 -17.36
CA LEU A 256 -1.32 2.01 -17.43
C LEU A 256 -0.88 2.43 -18.84
N LEU A 257 -0.08 1.62 -19.52
CA LEU A 257 0.30 1.87 -20.91
C LEU A 257 -0.91 1.90 -21.84
N LEU A 258 -1.84 0.95 -21.70
CA LEU A 258 -3.10 0.95 -22.46
C LEU A 258 -3.96 2.17 -22.14
N GLY A 259 -3.99 2.58 -20.85
CA GLY A 259 -4.61 3.82 -20.41
C GLY A 259 -4.02 5.06 -21.11
N ILE A 260 -2.70 5.21 -21.10
CA ILE A 260 -1.99 6.31 -21.75
C ILE A 260 -2.26 6.35 -23.26
N LEU A 261 -2.15 5.20 -23.93
CA LEU A 261 -2.42 5.10 -25.36
C LEU A 261 -3.87 5.47 -25.69
N SER A 262 -4.82 5.00 -24.91
CA SER A 262 -6.24 5.30 -25.11
C SER A 262 -6.56 6.79 -24.86
N THR A 263 -5.93 7.42 -23.86
CA THR A 263 -6.07 8.87 -23.64
C THR A 263 -5.49 9.67 -24.82
N GLY A 264 -4.39 9.22 -25.42
CA GLY A 264 -3.82 9.85 -26.62
C GLY A 264 -4.74 9.73 -27.84
N ILE A 265 -5.15 8.51 -28.18
CA ILE A 265 -6.00 8.25 -29.35
C ILE A 265 -7.34 8.99 -29.24
N ILE A 266 -8.03 8.85 -28.10
CA ILE A 266 -9.35 9.45 -27.90
C ILE A 266 -9.23 10.96 -27.69
N GLY A 267 -8.22 11.42 -26.94
CA GLY A 267 -7.98 12.85 -26.72
C GLY A 267 -7.76 13.60 -28.03
N ILE A 268 -6.89 13.10 -28.91
CA ILE A 268 -6.65 13.68 -30.22
C ILE A 268 -7.92 13.66 -31.08
N TYR A 269 -8.66 12.56 -31.07
CA TYR A 269 -9.93 12.43 -31.76
C TYR A 269 -10.97 13.44 -31.27
N THR A 270 -11.01 13.74 -29.95
CA THR A 270 -11.94 14.70 -29.35
C THR A 270 -11.43 16.15 -29.31
N GLY A 271 -10.30 16.45 -29.95
CA GLY A 271 -9.79 17.78 -30.12
C GLY A 271 -8.65 18.22 -29.21
N THR A 272 -8.11 17.33 -28.40
CA THR A 272 -6.88 17.63 -27.63
C THR A 272 -5.68 17.66 -28.59
N ALA A 273 -4.89 18.74 -28.57
CA ALA A 273 -3.71 18.80 -29.41
C ALA A 273 -2.66 17.75 -28.95
N PHE A 274 -1.96 17.18 -29.94
CA PHE A 274 -0.93 16.15 -29.64
C PHE A 274 0.12 16.65 -28.64
N PHE A 275 0.59 17.87 -28.79
CA PHE A 275 1.61 18.45 -27.89
C PHE A 275 1.06 18.75 -26.49
N ASP A 276 -0.23 19.05 -26.34
CA ASP A 276 -0.86 19.25 -25.06
C ASP A 276 -0.97 17.91 -24.29
N TRP A 277 -1.38 16.83 -24.97
CA TRP A 277 -1.38 15.49 -24.42
C TRP A 277 0.03 15.03 -24.04
N PHE A 278 1.03 15.27 -24.92
CA PHE A 278 2.44 14.92 -24.68
C PHE A 278 3.03 15.71 -23.50
N GLY A 279 2.74 17.01 -23.43
CA GLY A 279 3.16 17.89 -22.33
C GLY A 279 2.51 17.51 -21.01
N ALA A 280 1.23 17.10 -21.02
CA ALA A 280 0.54 16.61 -19.84
C ALA A 280 1.22 15.35 -19.25
N MET A 281 1.62 14.39 -20.11
CA MET A 281 2.40 13.23 -19.65
C MET A 281 3.69 13.66 -18.96
N GLY A 282 4.45 14.60 -19.55
CA GLY A 282 5.69 15.12 -18.97
C GLY A 282 5.45 15.76 -17.60
N THR A 283 4.41 16.56 -17.45
CA THR A 283 3.99 17.16 -16.17
C THR A 283 3.63 16.08 -15.16
N GLY A 284 2.90 15.04 -15.57
CA GLY A 284 2.54 13.92 -14.70
C GLY A 284 3.76 13.14 -14.20
N ILE A 285 4.73 12.85 -15.06
CA ILE A 285 5.97 12.16 -14.71
C ILE A 285 6.77 12.98 -13.70
N THR A 286 6.97 14.26 -13.96
CA THR A 286 7.74 15.14 -13.07
C THR A 286 7.04 15.36 -11.73
N GLY A 287 5.71 15.39 -11.70
CA GLY A 287 4.91 15.46 -10.48
C GLY A 287 5.12 14.28 -9.52
N MET A 288 5.56 13.12 -10.03
CA MET A 288 5.88 11.96 -9.19
C MET A 288 7.33 11.96 -8.67
N GLY A 289 8.13 12.99 -8.98
CA GLY A 289 9.56 13.03 -8.65
C GLY A 289 9.86 12.89 -7.18
N GLU A 290 9.10 13.57 -6.31
CA GLU A 290 9.26 13.47 -4.86
C GLU A 290 9.07 12.02 -4.36
N LEU A 291 8.04 11.33 -4.85
CA LEU A 291 7.74 9.96 -4.46
C LEU A 291 8.82 8.97 -4.90
N ILE A 292 9.39 9.20 -6.09
CA ILE A 292 10.50 8.42 -6.62
C ILE A 292 11.71 8.59 -5.69
N ILE A 293 12.06 9.83 -5.30
CA ILE A 293 13.16 10.12 -4.38
C ILE A 293 12.93 9.43 -3.03
N ILE A 294 11.75 9.58 -2.43
CA ILE A 294 11.40 8.94 -1.15
C ILE A 294 11.58 7.41 -1.26
N THR A 295 11.09 6.82 -2.33
CA THR A 295 11.12 5.35 -2.53
C THR A 295 12.56 4.84 -2.65
N LEU A 296 13.42 5.53 -3.39
CA LEU A 296 14.84 5.18 -3.52
C LEU A 296 15.59 5.31 -2.18
N LEU A 297 15.37 6.43 -1.46
CA LEU A 297 16.00 6.66 -0.15
C LEU A 297 15.52 5.63 0.89
N ALA A 298 14.22 5.36 0.94
CA ALA A 298 13.64 4.35 1.82
C ALA A 298 14.24 2.96 1.52
N GLY A 299 14.28 2.55 0.26
CA GLY A 299 14.85 1.27 -0.15
C GLY A 299 16.30 1.10 0.26
N GLY A 300 17.13 2.12 0.05
CA GLY A 300 18.53 2.14 0.48
C GLY A 300 18.70 2.09 2.00
N MET A 301 17.92 2.89 2.73
CA MET A 301 17.93 2.91 4.21
C MET A 301 17.53 1.54 4.78
N LEU A 302 16.48 0.92 4.25
CA LEU A 302 16.00 -0.37 4.72
C LEU A 302 17.01 -1.49 4.46
N GLU A 303 17.73 -1.46 3.32
CA GLU A 303 18.80 -2.43 3.06
C GLU A 303 20.00 -2.25 4.00
N THR A 304 20.35 -1.02 4.37
CA THR A 304 21.40 -0.78 5.39
C THR A 304 20.99 -1.28 6.77
N ILE A 305 19.72 -1.12 7.17
CA ILE A 305 19.15 -1.71 8.40
C ILE A 305 19.27 -3.24 8.36
N ARG A 306 18.92 -3.84 7.23
CA ARG A 306 19.02 -5.29 7.01
C ARG A 306 20.44 -5.78 7.07
N TYR A 307 21.38 -5.11 6.38
CA TYR A 307 22.81 -5.44 6.39
C TYR A 307 23.38 -5.42 7.81
N ASN A 308 23.02 -4.42 8.60
CA ASN A 308 23.45 -4.26 10.00
C ASN A 308 22.76 -5.26 10.97
N GLY A 309 21.98 -6.21 10.46
CA GLY A 309 21.32 -7.25 11.26
C GLY A 309 20.11 -6.75 12.08
N GLY A 310 19.53 -5.60 11.71
CA GLY A 310 18.37 -5.05 12.43
C GLY A 310 17.15 -5.96 12.39
N ILE A 311 16.88 -6.57 11.24
CA ILE A 311 15.76 -7.51 11.09
C ILE A 311 16.00 -8.77 11.92
N ASP A 312 17.19 -9.37 11.86
CA ASP A 312 17.54 -10.58 12.61
C ASP A 312 17.47 -10.33 14.13
N PHE A 313 17.86 -9.14 14.58
CA PHE A 313 17.74 -8.72 15.98
C PHE A 313 16.29 -8.68 16.45
N ILE A 314 15.38 -8.07 15.68
CA ILE A 314 13.95 -8.02 16.01
C ILE A 314 13.39 -9.44 16.09
N ILE A 315 13.67 -10.27 15.08
CA ILE A 315 13.21 -11.65 15.01
C ILE A 315 13.63 -12.41 16.29
N SER A 316 14.93 -12.34 16.64
CA SER A 316 15.46 -13.02 17.80
C SER A 316 14.84 -12.54 19.13
N ARG A 317 14.52 -11.25 19.22
CA ARG A 317 13.94 -10.64 20.42
C ARG A 317 12.47 -11.03 20.61
N LEU A 318 11.68 -11.00 19.54
CA LEU A 318 10.26 -11.33 19.57
C LEU A 318 10.00 -12.81 19.85
N THR A 319 10.86 -13.71 19.34
CA THR A 319 10.67 -15.15 19.51
C THR A 319 11.09 -15.67 20.89
N ARG A 320 11.84 -14.88 21.67
CA ARG A 320 12.47 -15.32 22.93
C ARG A 320 11.51 -15.51 24.10
N HIS A 321 10.39 -14.80 24.14
CA HIS A 321 9.47 -14.75 25.29
C HIS A 321 8.05 -15.20 24.95
N VAL A 322 7.90 -16.06 23.96
CA VAL A 322 6.57 -16.54 23.55
C VAL A 322 6.05 -17.55 24.54
N SER A 323 4.84 -17.32 25.10
CA SER A 323 4.15 -18.24 25.99
C SER A 323 2.72 -18.48 25.55
N GLY A 324 2.34 -19.75 25.39
CA GLY A 324 0.99 -20.16 25.02
C GLY A 324 0.58 -19.80 23.57
N LYS A 325 -0.57 -20.33 23.13
CA LYS A 325 -1.06 -20.17 21.75
C LYS A 325 -1.37 -18.71 21.38
N ARG A 326 -2.03 -17.95 22.26
CA ARG A 326 -2.33 -16.52 22.00
C ARG A 326 -1.04 -15.69 21.90
N GLY A 327 -0.10 -15.93 22.81
CA GLY A 327 1.20 -15.26 22.77
C GLY A 327 1.97 -15.56 21.49
N ALA A 328 1.89 -16.78 20.97
CA ALA A 328 2.47 -17.18 19.70
C ALA A 328 1.81 -16.48 18.51
N GLU A 329 0.48 -16.39 18.47
CA GLU A 329 -0.26 -15.67 17.43
C GLU A 329 0.09 -14.17 17.43
N PHE A 330 0.16 -13.52 18.61
CA PHE A 330 0.60 -12.13 18.74
C PHE A 330 2.06 -11.93 18.37
N SER A 331 2.94 -12.87 18.70
CA SER A 331 4.34 -12.81 18.25
C SER A 331 4.48 -12.84 16.74
N ILE A 332 3.69 -13.70 16.06
CA ILE A 332 3.67 -13.75 14.59
C ILE A 332 3.13 -12.43 14.00
N ALA A 333 2.06 -11.89 14.57
CA ALA A 333 1.49 -10.61 14.17
C ALA A 333 2.50 -9.45 14.32
N ALA A 334 3.16 -9.36 15.48
CA ALA A 334 4.19 -8.36 15.74
C ALA A 334 5.40 -8.55 14.81
N LEU A 335 5.82 -9.79 14.58
CA LEU A 335 6.95 -10.12 13.74
C LEU A 335 6.75 -9.65 12.30
N VAL A 336 5.61 -10.00 11.68
CA VAL A 336 5.33 -9.57 10.31
C VAL A 336 5.09 -8.06 10.23
N GLY A 337 4.44 -7.46 11.25
CA GLY A 337 4.21 -6.02 11.30
C GLY A 337 5.51 -5.23 11.36
N ILE A 338 6.44 -5.60 12.23
CA ILE A 338 7.74 -4.92 12.35
C ILE A 338 8.61 -5.17 11.11
N ALA A 339 8.60 -6.40 10.58
CA ALA A 339 9.28 -6.69 9.32
C ALA A 339 8.73 -5.81 8.17
N ASN A 340 7.41 -5.58 8.16
CA ASN A 340 6.79 -4.70 7.19
C ASN A 340 7.18 -3.23 7.35
N LEU A 341 7.26 -2.72 8.57
CA LEU A 341 7.84 -1.40 8.84
C LEU A 341 9.28 -1.29 8.31
N CYS A 342 10.07 -2.36 8.45
CA CYS A 342 11.46 -2.40 7.99
C CYS A 342 11.62 -2.66 6.49
N THR A 343 10.61 -3.13 5.79
CA THR A 343 10.69 -3.47 4.35
C THR A 343 9.82 -2.58 3.47
N ALA A 344 8.88 -1.85 4.06
CA ALA A 344 7.84 -1.08 3.38
C ALA A 344 7.10 -1.90 2.28
N ASN A 345 7.08 -3.23 2.44
CA ASN A 345 6.48 -4.16 1.48
C ASN A 345 5.93 -5.39 2.20
N ASN A 346 4.61 -5.52 2.18
CA ASN A 346 3.88 -6.59 2.86
C ASN A 346 4.28 -8.00 2.37
N THR A 347 4.49 -8.19 1.08
CA THR A 347 4.88 -9.49 0.51
C THR A 347 6.28 -9.91 0.97
N ILE A 348 7.25 -8.97 0.96
CA ILE A 348 8.61 -9.24 1.45
C ILE A 348 8.59 -9.53 2.95
N ALA A 349 7.81 -8.78 3.73
CA ALA A 349 7.65 -9.03 5.16
C ALA A 349 7.14 -10.45 5.42
N ILE A 350 6.11 -10.89 4.70
CA ILE A 350 5.56 -12.25 4.80
C ILE A 350 6.60 -13.31 4.41
N ILE A 351 7.30 -13.15 3.28
CA ILE A 351 8.30 -14.11 2.80
C ILE A 351 9.45 -14.24 3.82
N THR A 352 9.91 -13.12 4.37
CA THR A 352 11.03 -13.08 5.32
C THR A 352 10.66 -13.71 6.67
N THR A 353 9.46 -13.44 7.17
CA THR A 353 9.02 -13.90 8.49
C THR A 353 8.27 -15.23 8.45
N GLY A 354 7.77 -15.62 7.30
CA GLY A 354 6.95 -16.83 7.12
C GLY A 354 7.57 -18.11 7.64
N PRO A 355 8.85 -18.44 7.32
CA PRO A 355 9.52 -19.62 7.87
C PRO A 355 9.55 -19.62 9.41
N ILE A 356 9.83 -18.47 10.02
CA ILE A 356 9.87 -18.31 11.47
C ILE A 356 8.48 -18.45 12.09
N ALA A 357 7.47 -17.84 11.45
CA ALA A 357 6.08 -18.00 11.86
C ALA A 357 5.64 -19.46 11.80
N LYS A 358 6.12 -20.23 10.81
CA LYS A 358 5.89 -21.67 10.69
C LYS A 358 6.52 -22.44 11.85
N ASP A 359 7.76 -22.13 12.23
CA ASP A 359 8.43 -22.77 13.37
C ASP A 359 7.71 -22.46 14.69
N ILE A 360 7.27 -21.20 14.88
CA ILE A 360 6.43 -20.83 16.04
C ILE A 360 5.11 -21.60 16.01
N ALA A 361 4.45 -21.68 14.86
CA ALA A 361 3.18 -22.40 14.71
C ALA A 361 3.32 -23.88 15.05
N LEU A 362 4.39 -24.54 14.58
CA LEU A 362 4.69 -25.94 14.92
C LEU A 362 4.93 -26.13 16.42
N ARG A 363 5.75 -25.26 17.03
CA ARG A 363 6.09 -25.34 18.46
C ARG A 363 4.89 -25.16 19.38
N PHE A 364 3.94 -24.29 19.01
CA PHE A 364 2.76 -23.98 19.82
C PHE A 364 1.48 -24.66 19.34
N HIS A 365 1.58 -25.59 18.38
CA HIS A 365 0.45 -26.29 17.78
C HIS A 365 -0.64 -25.34 17.26
N LEU A 366 -0.25 -24.31 16.52
CA LEU A 366 -1.16 -23.41 15.83
C LEU A 366 -1.59 -23.99 14.48
N ASP A 367 -2.81 -23.68 14.06
CA ASP A 367 -3.30 -24.03 12.73
C ASP A 367 -2.57 -23.20 11.66
N ARG A 368 -1.97 -23.86 10.68
CA ARG A 368 -1.20 -23.23 9.58
C ARG A 368 -2.04 -22.24 8.78
N ARG A 369 -3.34 -22.51 8.61
CA ARG A 369 -4.29 -21.65 7.90
C ARG A 369 -4.51 -20.34 8.64
N LYS A 370 -4.67 -20.41 9.96
CA LYS A 370 -4.76 -19.22 10.81
C LYS A 370 -3.45 -18.46 10.87
N THR A 371 -2.33 -19.16 10.91
CA THR A 371 -0.99 -18.53 10.82
C THR A 371 -0.81 -17.77 9.52
N ALA A 372 -1.19 -18.35 8.39
CA ALA A 372 -1.17 -17.66 7.09
C ALA A 372 -2.10 -16.42 7.08
N SER A 373 -3.28 -16.54 7.70
CA SER A 373 -4.22 -15.43 7.86
C SER A 373 -3.62 -14.29 8.71
N ILE A 374 -2.96 -14.58 9.82
CA ILE A 374 -2.29 -13.59 10.67
C ILE A 374 -1.17 -12.87 9.91
N LEU A 375 -0.31 -13.62 9.21
CA LEU A 375 0.75 -13.04 8.39
C LEU A 375 0.21 -12.06 7.36
N ASP A 376 -0.83 -12.45 6.64
CA ASP A 376 -1.46 -11.62 5.62
C ASP A 376 -2.17 -10.40 6.21
N THR A 377 -3.05 -10.59 7.19
CA THR A 377 -3.88 -9.55 7.77
C THR A 377 -3.04 -8.46 8.46
N PHE A 378 -2.05 -8.85 9.27
CA PHE A 378 -1.22 -7.88 9.97
C PHE A 378 -0.18 -7.21 9.06
N SER A 379 0.28 -7.86 8.00
CA SER A 379 1.09 -7.19 6.99
C SER A 379 0.27 -6.13 6.24
N CYS A 380 -0.95 -6.44 5.84
CA CYS A 380 -1.84 -5.48 5.18
C CYS A 380 -2.25 -4.32 6.11
N LEU A 381 -2.51 -4.59 7.40
CA LEU A 381 -2.75 -3.55 8.39
C LEU A 381 -1.59 -2.55 8.44
N VAL A 382 -0.37 -3.05 8.64
CA VAL A 382 0.82 -2.20 8.79
C VAL A 382 1.14 -1.51 7.46
N GLN A 383 1.05 -2.20 6.33
CA GLN A 383 1.27 -1.59 5.00
C GLN A 383 0.29 -0.45 4.72
N GLY A 384 -0.96 -0.57 5.16
CA GLY A 384 -1.99 0.45 5.00
C GLY A 384 -1.73 1.73 5.78
N ILE A 385 -0.96 1.67 6.86
CA ILE A 385 -0.70 2.83 7.73
C ILE A 385 0.73 3.37 7.64
N ILE A 386 1.60 2.74 6.82
CA ILE A 386 2.96 3.22 6.61
C ILE A 386 2.95 4.41 5.65
N PRO A 387 3.39 5.62 6.05
CA PRO A 387 3.35 6.81 5.19
C PRO A 387 4.32 6.72 4.00
N TYR A 388 5.31 5.86 4.05
CA TYR A 388 6.32 5.61 3.01
C TYR A 388 6.09 4.28 2.26
N GLY A 389 4.95 3.63 2.45
CA GLY A 389 4.56 2.45 1.70
C GLY A 389 4.05 2.80 0.30
N ALA A 390 4.19 1.87 -0.66
CA ALA A 390 3.82 2.08 -2.05
C ALA A 390 2.39 2.59 -2.22
N GLN A 391 1.44 1.95 -1.56
CA GLN A 391 0.01 2.28 -1.65
C GLN A 391 -0.25 3.73 -1.22
N MET A 392 0.33 4.10 -0.07
CA MET A 392 0.13 5.42 0.50
C MET A 392 0.80 6.51 -0.34
N LEU A 393 2.02 6.26 -0.81
CA LEU A 393 2.74 7.20 -1.68
C LEU A 393 2.03 7.40 -3.01
N ILE A 394 1.53 6.33 -3.66
CA ILE A 394 0.78 6.43 -4.92
C ILE A 394 -0.50 7.25 -4.71
N ALA A 395 -1.29 6.94 -3.67
CA ALA A 395 -2.51 7.67 -3.36
C ALA A 395 -2.23 9.16 -3.11
N SER A 396 -1.21 9.45 -2.30
CA SER A 396 -0.73 10.79 -1.97
C SER A 396 -0.31 11.58 -3.22
N GLY A 397 0.52 10.97 -4.08
CA GLY A 397 1.02 11.64 -5.28
C GLY A 397 -0.05 11.91 -6.33
N LEU A 398 -0.96 10.96 -6.55
CA LEU A 398 -2.07 11.14 -7.49
C LEU A 398 -3.09 12.19 -7.00
N ALA A 399 -3.26 12.31 -5.68
CA ALA A 399 -4.17 13.28 -5.08
C ALA A 399 -3.52 14.63 -4.73
N GLY A 400 -2.19 14.72 -4.75
CA GLY A 400 -1.45 15.93 -4.36
C GLY A 400 -1.59 16.30 -2.87
N ILE A 401 -1.74 15.30 -1.99
CA ILE A 401 -1.96 15.49 -0.54
C ILE A 401 -0.94 14.70 0.29
N SER A 402 -0.75 15.08 1.55
CA SER A 402 0.16 14.35 2.45
C SER A 402 -0.32 12.93 2.77
N PRO A 403 0.58 11.93 2.81
CA PRO A 403 0.24 10.58 3.30
C PRO A 403 -0.44 10.58 4.68
N ILE A 404 -0.03 11.47 5.58
CA ILE A 404 -0.57 11.55 6.94
C ILE A 404 -2.04 11.96 6.96
N SER A 405 -2.46 12.89 6.06
CA SER A 405 -3.87 13.29 5.97
C SER A 405 -4.76 12.13 5.51
N ILE A 406 -4.26 11.25 4.63
CA ILE A 406 -4.96 10.04 4.22
C ILE A 406 -5.07 9.07 5.40
N ILE A 407 -3.97 8.84 6.14
CA ILE A 407 -3.94 7.92 7.30
C ILE A 407 -4.93 8.35 8.37
N GLY A 408 -5.07 9.66 8.63
CA GLY A 408 -6.02 10.20 9.61
C GLY A 408 -7.49 9.88 9.30
N ASN A 409 -7.80 9.58 8.03
CA ASN A 409 -9.15 9.26 7.55
C ASN A 409 -9.34 7.77 7.17
N LEU A 410 -8.36 6.94 7.48
CA LEU A 410 -8.31 5.55 7.01
C LEU A 410 -9.04 4.60 7.96
N TYR A 411 -10.30 4.30 7.71
CA TYR A 411 -11.12 3.48 8.62
C TYR A 411 -10.91 1.97 8.46
N TYR A 412 -10.86 1.48 7.20
CA TYR A 412 -10.90 0.04 6.96
C TYR A 412 -9.68 -0.71 7.54
N PRO A 413 -8.42 -0.34 7.31
CA PRO A 413 -7.29 -1.05 7.88
C PRO A 413 -7.31 -1.12 9.40
N PHE A 414 -7.73 -0.04 10.08
CA PHE A 414 -7.84 -0.03 11.54
C PHE A 414 -8.96 -0.95 12.05
N CYS A 415 -10.13 -0.93 11.40
CA CYS A 415 -11.25 -1.82 11.72
C CYS A 415 -10.85 -3.29 11.50
N MET A 416 -10.22 -3.59 10.36
CA MET A 416 -9.73 -4.92 10.02
C MET A 416 -8.67 -5.41 11.02
N GLY A 417 -7.72 -4.55 11.39
CA GLY A 417 -6.73 -4.84 12.42
C GLY A 417 -7.36 -5.13 13.78
N THR A 418 -8.38 -4.35 14.16
CA THR A 418 -9.15 -4.57 15.40
C THR A 418 -9.86 -5.92 15.36
N CYS A 419 -10.53 -6.27 14.25
CA CYS A 419 -11.15 -7.58 14.07
C CYS A 419 -10.13 -8.72 14.15
N ALA A 420 -8.93 -8.54 13.58
CA ALA A 420 -7.85 -9.53 13.65
C ALA A 420 -7.30 -9.69 15.07
N ILE A 421 -7.13 -8.62 15.85
CA ILE A 421 -6.73 -8.66 17.25
C ILE A 421 -7.79 -9.39 18.07
N LEU A 422 -9.07 -9.05 17.88
CA LEU A 422 -10.19 -9.73 18.56
C LEU A 422 -10.25 -11.21 18.17
N ALA A 423 -9.96 -11.57 16.92
CA ALA A 423 -9.89 -12.96 16.48
C ALA A 423 -8.80 -13.77 17.21
N ILE A 424 -7.66 -13.14 17.53
CA ILE A 424 -6.62 -13.76 18.35
C ILE A 424 -7.09 -13.90 19.82
N LEU A 425 -7.60 -12.81 20.41
CA LEU A 425 -8.04 -12.77 21.82
C LEU A 425 -9.17 -13.76 22.11
N LEU A 426 -10.16 -13.82 21.23
CA LEU A 426 -11.34 -14.68 21.34
C LEU A 426 -11.10 -16.09 20.78
N ARG A 427 -9.91 -16.35 20.24
CA ARG A 427 -9.56 -17.60 19.55
C ARG A 427 -10.56 -17.94 18.43
N TYR A 428 -10.88 -16.94 17.62
CA TYR A 428 -11.81 -17.06 16.51
C TYR A 428 -11.05 -17.13 15.17
N PRO A 429 -11.52 -17.89 14.18
CA PRO A 429 -12.59 -18.89 14.27
C PRO A 429 -12.16 -20.13 15.07
N ARG A 430 -13.02 -20.63 15.95
CA ARG A 430 -12.69 -21.74 16.87
C ARG A 430 -12.13 -22.98 16.17
N LYS A 431 -12.70 -23.34 15.02
CA LYS A 431 -12.26 -24.45 14.17
C LYS A 431 -10.75 -24.39 13.80
N TYR A 432 -10.18 -23.19 13.71
CA TYR A 432 -8.78 -22.98 13.33
C TYR A 432 -7.91 -22.50 14.51
N SER A 433 -8.43 -22.53 15.71
CA SER A 433 -7.72 -22.09 16.93
C SER A 433 -7.26 -23.26 17.81
N GLY A 434 -7.40 -24.51 17.32
CA GLY A 434 -6.92 -25.72 18.02
C GLY A 434 -7.73 -26.08 19.27
N GLU A 435 -9.03 -25.83 19.25
CA GLU A 435 -10.03 -26.32 20.19
C GLU A 435 -11.04 -27.17 19.40
N GLY A 436 -10.58 -28.27 18.86
CA GLY A 436 -11.35 -29.30 18.22
C GLY A 436 -10.77 -30.65 18.57
#